data_37ec6791d989a87acd970758ab158d3a
#
_entry.id   37ec6791d989a87acd970758ab158d3a
#
_cell.length_a   1.000
_cell.length_b   1.000
_cell.length_c   1.000
_cell.angle_alpha   90.00
_cell.angle_beta   90.00
_cell.angle_gamma   90.00
#
_symmetry.space_group_name_H-M   'P 1'
#
loop_
_entity.id
_entity.type
_entity.pdbx_description
1 polymer ?
#
loop_
_entity_poly.entity_id
_entity_poly.type
_entity_poly.pdbx_seq_one_letter_code
_entity_poly.pdbx_strand_id
1 'polypeptide(L)'
;EIASCLVGSEMCIRDRNIAVEAALQHVWGYAVGLDMTRRDLQMKMREAGRPWELGKAFDQSAPIGPLHRAADVAGIHQAGIWLQVNGKDKQRSDIGKLIWSVAETIAYLSRYFRLEAGDLIYTGTPEGVGPVVRGDTMVGGVEGLGTLSVRID
;
A
#
# COMPACT_ATOMS: atom_id res chain seq x y z
N GLU A 1 8.46 4.15 -1.26
CA GLU A 1 7.49 3.36 -2.05
C GLU A 1 6.07 3.82 -1.70
N ILE A 2 5.21 4.05 -2.69
CA ILE A 2 3.79 4.36 -2.47
C ILE A 2 3.00 3.07 -2.62
N ALA A 3 2.06 2.86 -1.71
CA ALA A 3 1.08 1.81 -1.84
C ALA A 3 -0.33 2.40 -1.65
N SER A 4 -1.32 1.91 -2.36
CA SER A 4 -2.70 2.07 -1.95
C SER A 4 -2.97 1.08 -0.82
N CYS A 5 -3.65 1.53 0.22
CA CYS A 5 -3.96 0.70 1.36
C CYS A 5 -5.44 0.32 1.35
N LEU A 6 -5.73 -0.93 1.64
CA LEU A 6 -7.06 -1.47 1.78
C LEU A 6 -7.35 -1.74 3.25
N VAL A 7 -8.52 -1.37 3.70
CA VAL A 7 -8.99 -1.65 5.06
C VAL A 7 -10.21 -2.56 4.96
N GLY A 8 -10.18 -3.65 5.70
CA GLY A 8 -11.30 -4.60 5.76
C GLY A 8 -12.62 -4.00 6.24
N SER A 9 -13.73 -4.63 5.90
CA SER A 9 -15.08 -4.16 6.21
C SER A 9 -15.43 -4.26 7.70
N GLU A 10 -16.36 -3.41 8.17
CA GLU A 10 -16.87 -3.41 9.55
C GLU A 10 -17.71 -4.65 9.91
N MET A 11 -18.00 -5.53 8.98
CA MET A 11 -18.74 -6.76 9.30
C MET A 11 -17.78 -7.82 9.76
N CYS A 12 -17.99 -8.33 10.97
CA CYS A 12 -17.26 -9.39 11.67
C CYS A 12 -17.22 -10.71 10.88
N ILE A 13 -16.58 -10.72 9.73
CA ILE A 13 -16.38 -11.91 8.94
C ILE A 13 -14.91 -12.27 9.06
N ARG A 14 -14.66 -13.33 9.77
CA ARG A 14 -13.37 -14.00 9.86
C ARG A 14 -13.19 -14.79 8.58
N ASP A 15 -12.65 -14.17 7.53
CA ASP A 15 -12.68 -14.74 6.20
C ASP A 15 -11.39 -15.43 5.83
N ARG A 16 -11.54 -16.72 5.51
CA ARG A 16 -10.53 -17.52 4.83
C ARG A 16 -11.08 -17.98 3.48
N ASN A 17 -10.18 -18.15 2.51
CA ASN A 17 -10.49 -18.65 1.17
C ASN A 17 -11.55 -17.80 0.44
N ILE A 18 -11.40 -16.48 0.50
CA ILE A 18 -12.27 -15.53 -0.21
C ILE A 18 -12.13 -15.77 -1.72
N ALA A 19 -13.25 -15.93 -2.42
CA ALA A 19 -13.25 -16.01 -3.88
C ALA A 19 -12.93 -14.63 -4.49
N VAL A 20 -12.25 -14.61 -5.63
CA VAL A 20 -11.86 -13.35 -6.30
C VAL A 20 -13.07 -12.46 -6.58
N GLU A 21 -14.18 -13.07 -7.00
CA GLU A 21 -15.43 -12.39 -7.35
C GLU A 21 -16.12 -11.73 -6.15
N ALA A 22 -15.84 -12.21 -4.94
CA ALA A 22 -16.38 -11.67 -3.68
C ALA A 22 -15.41 -10.74 -2.98
N ALA A 23 -14.14 -10.73 -3.35
CA ALA A 23 -13.07 -10.08 -2.60
C ALA A 23 -13.29 -8.58 -2.35
N LEU A 24 -13.79 -7.84 -3.34
CA LEU A 24 -14.04 -6.41 -3.19
C LEU A 24 -15.19 -6.07 -2.23
N GLN A 25 -16.06 -7.03 -1.90
CA GLN A 25 -17.12 -6.85 -0.90
C GLN A 25 -16.55 -6.79 0.54
N HIS A 26 -15.31 -7.27 0.73
CA HIS A 26 -14.58 -7.24 2.00
C HIS A 26 -13.72 -5.97 2.17
N VAL A 27 -13.73 -5.08 1.18
CA VAL A 27 -12.98 -3.80 1.24
C VAL A 27 -13.86 -2.72 1.84
N TRP A 28 -13.49 -2.26 3.02
CA TRP A 28 -14.16 -1.11 3.65
C TRP A 28 -13.82 0.19 2.94
N GLY A 29 -12.54 0.38 2.53
CA GLY A 29 -12.11 1.61 1.92
C GLY A 29 -10.66 1.60 1.45
N TYR A 30 -10.22 2.77 1.02
CA TYR A 30 -8.90 3.00 0.43
C TYR A 30 -8.21 4.19 1.09
N ALA A 31 -6.89 4.15 1.13
CA ALA A 31 -6.06 5.27 1.57
C ALA A 31 -4.77 5.35 0.75
N VAL A 32 -4.14 6.52 0.77
CA VAL A 32 -2.76 6.67 0.31
C VAL A 32 -1.84 6.16 1.40
N GLY A 33 -0.93 5.23 1.07
CA GLY A 33 0.06 4.72 2.01
C GLY A 33 1.48 4.83 1.43
N LEU A 34 2.48 4.85 2.30
CA LEU A 34 3.90 4.77 1.94
C LEU A 34 4.50 3.53 2.59
N ASP A 35 5.18 2.70 1.80
CA ASP A 35 5.93 1.54 2.27
C ASP A 35 7.41 1.94 2.38
N MET A 36 7.81 2.39 3.57
CA MET A 36 9.17 2.81 3.84
C MET A 36 10.09 1.60 3.94
N THR A 37 11.31 1.74 3.43
CA THR A 37 12.24 0.61 3.37
C THR A 37 13.62 1.04 3.84
N ARG A 38 14.19 0.31 4.80
CA ARG A 38 15.62 0.33 5.10
C ARG A 38 16.34 -0.54 4.09
N ARG A 39 16.72 0.07 2.97
CA ARG A 39 17.21 -0.64 1.78
C ARG A 39 18.50 -1.43 2.04
N ASP A 40 19.39 -0.89 2.83
CA ASP A 40 20.64 -1.53 3.26
C ASP A 40 20.37 -2.85 4.02
N LEU A 41 19.44 -2.83 4.97
CA LEU A 41 19.04 -4.04 5.70
C LEU A 41 18.31 -5.04 4.81
N GLN A 42 17.42 -4.56 3.94
CA GLN A 42 16.72 -5.42 2.98
C GLN A 42 17.73 -6.16 2.07
N MET A 43 18.71 -5.44 1.50
CA MET A 43 19.74 -6.04 0.63
C MET A 43 20.57 -7.04 1.38
N LYS A 44 21.04 -6.71 2.60
CA LYS A 44 21.78 -7.64 3.46
C LYS A 44 21.00 -8.94 3.74
N MET A 45 19.69 -8.83 4.01
CA MET A 45 18.85 -10.00 4.25
C MET A 45 18.64 -10.81 2.96
N ARG A 46 18.44 -10.14 1.83
CA ARG A 46 18.31 -10.77 0.52
C ARG A 46 19.54 -11.58 0.15
N GLU A 47 20.74 -11.02 0.31
CA GLU A 47 22.02 -11.69 0.05
C GLU A 47 22.22 -12.92 0.95
N ALA A 48 21.74 -12.85 2.19
CA ALA A 48 21.81 -13.96 3.14
C ALA A 48 20.66 -14.98 2.99
N GLY A 49 19.75 -14.81 2.02
CA GLY A 49 18.58 -15.68 1.85
C GLY A 49 17.62 -15.65 3.05
N ARG A 50 17.54 -14.52 3.78
CA ARG A 50 16.72 -14.34 4.99
C ARG A 50 15.48 -13.49 4.70
N PRO A 51 14.44 -13.59 5.54
CA PRO A 51 13.28 -12.71 5.50
C PRO A 51 13.66 -11.23 5.61
N TRP A 52 12.82 -10.36 5.05
CA TRP A 52 13.11 -8.92 4.92
C TRP A 52 12.53 -8.04 6.01
N GLU A 53 11.95 -8.62 7.06
CA GLU A 53 11.24 -7.90 8.12
C GLU A 53 12.07 -6.76 8.73
N LEU A 54 13.37 -6.96 8.97
CA LEU A 54 14.25 -5.90 9.50
C LEU A 54 14.31 -4.66 8.60
N GLY A 55 14.12 -4.84 7.30
CA GLY A 55 14.10 -3.76 6.32
C GLY A 55 12.70 -3.17 6.07
N LYS A 56 11.64 -3.84 6.51
CA LYS A 56 10.24 -3.50 6.23
C LYS A 56 9.41 -3.23 7.47
N ALA A 57 9.49 -4.08 8.49
CA ALA A 57 8.69 -4.00 9.70
C ALA A 57 9.43 -3.25 10.82
N PHE A 58 9.52 -1.93 10.70
CA PHE A 58 10.10 -1.05 11.71
C PHE A 58 9.10 0.08 12.05
N ASP A 59 9.32 0.73 13.18
CA ASP A 59 8.45 1.82 13.65
C ASP A 59 8.31 2.90 12.56
N GLN A 60 7.07 3.32 12.30
CA GLN A 60 6.73 4.32 11.28
C GLN A 60 7.05 3.90 9.82
N SER A 61 7.22 2.61 9.56
CA SER A 61 7.52 2.10 8.21
C SER A 61 6.36 2.19 7.22
N ALA A 62 5.13 2.36 7.71
CA ALA A 62 3.91 2.33 6.91
C ALA A 62 3.01 3.55 7.17
N PRO A 63 3.47 4.79 6.89
CA PRO A 63 2.62 5.96 6.99
C PRO A 63 1.37 5.82 6.11
N ILE A 64 0.21 6.21 6.64
CA ILE A 64 -1.08 6.12 5.97
C ILE A 64 -1.84 7.44 6.11
N GLY A 65 -2.49 7.86 5.02
CA GLY A 65 -3.38 9.01 4.97
C GLY A 65 -4.79 8.70 5.47
N PRO A 66 -5.70 9.67 5.32
CA PRO A 66 -7.11 9.46 5.66
C PRO A 66 -7.71 8.28 4.89
N LEU A 67 -8.58 7.54 5.58
CA LEU A 67 -9.33 6.43 5.00
C LEU A 67 -10.59 6.97 4.31
N HIS A 68 -10.82 6.51 3.09
CA HIS A 68 -12.01 6.84 2.28
C HIS A 68 -12.84 5.56 2.08
N ARG A 69 -14.14 5.62 2.34
CA ARG A 69 -15.03 4.46 2.15
C ARG A 69 -15.04 4.06 0.68
N ALA A 70 -15.01 2.77 0.41
CA ALA A 70 -15.02 2.25 -0.96
C ALA A 70 -16.24 2.73 -1.78
N ALA A 71 -17.40 2.90 -1.11
CA ALA A 71 -18.62 3.40 -1.72
C ALA A 71 -18.52 4.88 -2.18
N ASP A 72 -17.61 5.66 -1.57
CA ASP A 72 -17.44 7.09 -1.85
C ASP A 72 -16.34 7.37 -2.88
N VAL A 73 -15.60 6.32 -3.30
CA VAL A 73 -14.47 6.44 -4.23
C VAL A 73 -14.78 5.72 -5.54
N ALA A 74 -15.23 6.47 -6.55
CA ALA A 74 -15.48 5.92 -7.88
C ALA A 74 -14.17 5.79 -8.68
N GLY A 75 -14.04 4.72 -9.47
CA GLY A 75 -12.96 4.57 -10.45
C GLY A 75 -11.56 4.31 -9.87
N ILE A 76 -11.44 3.98 -8.60
CA ILE A 76 -10.14 3.74 -7.93
C ILE A 76 -9.23 2.77 -8.68
N HIS A 77 -9.80 1.77 -9.35
CA HIS A 77 -9.03 0.75 -10.07
C HIS A 77 -8.28 1.27 -11.31
N GLN A 78 -8.57 2.49 -11.74
CA GLN A 78 -7.91 3.15 -12.86
C GLN A 78 -7.31 4.50 -12.45
N ALA A 79 -7.31 4.79 -11.16
CA ALA A 79 -6.83 6.07 -10.62
C ALA A 79 -5.32 6.23 -10.82
N GLY A 80 -4.90 7.44 -11.11
CA GLY A 80 -3.49 7.81 -11.13
C GLY A 80 -2.88 7.75 -9.74
N ILE A 81 -1.65 7.23 -9.62
CA ILE A 81 -0.85 7.16 -8.40
C ILE A 81 0.51 7.82 -8.62
N TRP A 82 0.98 8.62 -7.69
CA TRP A 82 2.23 9.34 -7.83
C TRP A 82 2.95 9.63 -6.49
N LEU A 83 4.27 9.81 -6.56
CA LEU A 83 5.12 10.27 -5.45
C LEU A 83 6.06 11.36 -5.91
N GLN A 84 6.15 12.40 -5.11
CA GLN A 84 7.18 13.45 -5.21
C GLN A 84 8.09 13.43 -3.98
N VAL A 85 9.36 13.75 -4.20
CA VAL A 85 10.32 14.05 -3.13
C VAL A 85 10.86 15.44 -3.39
N ASN A 86 10.68 16.34 -2.42
CA ASN A 86 11.06 17.76 -2.52
C ASN A 86 10.46 18.42 -3.79
N GLY A 87 9.21 18.11 -4.12
CA GLY A 87 8.50 18.64 -5.29
C GLY A 87 8.91 18.04 -6.64
N LYS A 88 9.81 17.05 -6.67
CA LYS A 88 10.21 16.36 -7.90
C LYS A 88 9.54 15.01 -8.02
N ASP A 89 8.92 14.73 -9.15
CA ASP A 89 8.31 13.43 -9.44
C ASP A 89 9.36 12.32 -9.34
N LYS A 90 9.02 11.27 -8.58
CA LYS A 90 9.83 10.05 -8.42
C LYS A 90 9.11 8.83 -8.94
N GLN A 91 7.83 8.72 -8.66
CA GLN A 91 6.99 7.62 -9.12
C GLN A 91 5.71 8.18 -9.71
N ARG A 92 5.25 7.61 -10.84
CA ARG A 92 3.97 7.94 -11.46
C ARG A 92 3.47 6.75 -12.27
N SER A 93 2.23 6.34 -12.01
CA SER A 93 1.59 5.23 -12.70
C SER A 93 0.08 5.30 -12.53
N ASP A 94 -0.59 4.22 -12.91
CA ASP A 94 -2.02 3.99 -12.69
C ASP A 94 -2.22 2.71 -11.88
N ILE A 95 -3.23 2.68 -11.01
CA ILE A 95 -3.58 1.49 -10.22
C ILE A 95 -3.97 0.32 -11.12
N GLY A 96 -4.54 0.59 -12.29
CA GLY A 96 -4.88 -0.43 -13.29
C GLY A 96 -3.68 -1.22 -13.84
N LYS A 97 -2.45 -0.76 -13.60
CA LYS A 97 -1.21 -1.46 -13.98
C LYS A 97 -0.69 -2.43 -12.92
N LEU A 98 -1.41 -2.62 -11.82
CA LEU A 98 -1.08 -3.67 -10.86
C LEU A 98 -1.01 -5.03 -11.56
N ILE A 99 0.07 -5.79 -11.29
CA ILE A 99 0.25 -7.17 -11.80
C ILE A 99 -0.87 -8.08 -11.26
N TRP A 100 -1.17 -7.94 -9.99
CA TRP A 100 -2.30 -8.56 -9.33
C TRP A 100 -3.31 -7.48 -8.94
N SER A 101 -4.54 -7.66 -9.33
CA SER A 101 -5.62 -6.77 -8.89
C SER A 101 -5.79 -6.85 -7.36
N VAL A 102 -6.46 -5.84 -6.82
CA VAL A 102 -6.85 -5.83 -5.40
C VAL A 102 -7.62 -7.10 -5.02
N ALA A 103 -8.57 -7.51 -5.86
CA ALA A 103 -9.38 -8.71 -5.62
C ALA A 103 -8.53 -10.00 -5.59
N GLU A 104 -7.62 -10.16 -6.53
CA GLU A 104 -6.69 -11.30 -6.57
C GLU A 104 -5.76 -11.31 -5.36
N THR A 105 -5.26 -10.15 -4.95
CA THR A 105 -4.41 -10.01 -3.77
C THR A 105 -5.14 -10.46 -2.50
N ILE A 106 -6.38 -10.00 -2.28
CA ILE A 106 -7.21 -10.40 -1.15
C ILE A 106 -7.49 -11.91 -1.19
N ALA A 107 -7.92 -12.42 -2.33
CA ALA A 107 -8.22 -13.84 -2.50
C ALA A 107 -6.98 -14.71 -2.20
N TYR A 108 -5.81 -14.30 -2.66
CA TYR A 108 -4.55 -15.00 -2.39
C TYR A 108 -4.18 -14.97 -0.91
N LEU A 109 -4.17 -13.79 -0.28
CA LEU A 109 -3.82 -13.62 1.13
C LEU A 109 -4.75 -14.42 2.05
N SER A 110 -6.05 -14.43 1.76
CA SER A 110 -7.05 -15.14 2.55
C SER A 110 -6.86 -16.67 2.63
N ARG A 111 -6.04 -17.24 1.75
CA ARG A 111 -5.67 -18.69 1.82
C ARG A 111 -4.69 -18.96 2.96
N TYR A 112 -3.83 -18.00 3.28
CA TYR A 112 -2.76 -18.15 4.26
C TYR A 112 -3.07 -17.44 5.57
N PHE A 113 -3.72 -16.29 5.49
CA PHE A 113 -4.06 -15.45 6.62
C PHE A 113 -5.56 -15.38 6.79
N ARG A 114 -5.98 -15.25 8.02
CA ARG A 114 -7.34 -14.87 8.36
C ARG A 114 -7.41 -13.36 8.34
N LEU A 115 -8.11 -12.82 7.36
CA LEU A 115 -8.30 -11.37 7.25
C LEU A 115 -9.38 -10.92 8.23
N GLU A 116 -9.10 -9.84 8.95
CA GLU A 116 -9.99 -9.28 9.98
C GLU A 116 -10.28 -7.80 9.69
N ALA A 117 -11.36 -7.29 10.26
CA ALA A 117 -11.68 -5.87 10.18
C ALA A 117 -10.54 -5.03 10.78
N GLY A 118 -10.07 -4.03 10.03
CA GLY A 118 -8.94 -3.18 10.41
C GLY A 118 -7.60 -3.62 9.81
N ASP A 119 -7.53 -4.77 9.15
CA ASP A 119 -6.32 -5.17 8.43
C ASP A 119 -6.01 -4.22 7.29
N LEU A 120 -4.74 -3.87 7.14
CA LEU A 120 -4.22 -3.02 6.08
C LEU A 120 -3.43 -3.85 5.08
N ILE A 121 -3.78 -3.75 3.80
CA ILE A 121 -3.06 -4.41 2.72
C ILE A 121 -2.39 -3.36 1.84
N TYR A 122 -1.06 -3.33 1.81
CA TYR A 122 -0.28 -2.51 0.91
C TYR A 122 -0.12 -3.25 -0.42
N THR A 123 -0.75 -2.73 -1.48
CA THR A 123 -0.91 -3.42 -2.77
C THR A 123 0.28 -3.30 -3.71
N GLY A 124 1.33 -2.63 -3.28
CA GLY A 124 2.56 -2.48 -4.06
C GLY A 124 2.80 -1.05 -4.53
N THR A 125 3.89 -0.88 -5.26
CA THR A 125 4.41 0.42 -5.66
C THR A 125 4.83 0.41 -7.14
N PRO A 126 4.67 1.52 -7.88
CA PRO A 126 5.20 1.63 -9.24
C PRO A 126 6.73 1.74 -9.24
N GLU A 127 7.32 1.68 -10.42
CA GLU A 127 8.74 1.93 -10.63
C GLU A 127 9.15 3.34 -10.17
N GLY A 128 10.47 3.58 -10.00
CA GLY A 128 11.01 4.87 -9.58
C GLY A 128 11.32 4.96 -8.09
N VAL A 129 11.37 3.81 -7.38
CA VAL A 129 11.83 3.77 -5.98
C VAL A 129 13.24 4.32 -5.87
N GLY A 130 13.52 5.09 -4.82
CA GLY A 130 14.81 5.73 -4.62
C GLY A 130 15.05 6.08 -3.16
N PRO A 131 16.28 6.49 -2.82
CA PRO A 131 16.63 6.89 -1.47
C PRO A 131 15.98 8.22 -1.10
N VAL A 132 15.71 8.37 0.19
CA VAL A 132 15.40 9.64 0.85
C VAL A 132 16.38 9.85 1.99
N VAL A 133 16.64 11.11 2.33
CA VAL A 133 17.56 11.48 3.39
C VAL A 133 16.86 12.40 4.40
N ARG A 134 17.46 12.55 5.56
CA ARG A 134 16.96 13.47 6.60
C ARG A 134 16.73 14.87 6.03
N GLY A 135 15.57 15.43 6.31
CA GLY A 135 15.11 16.73 5.82
C GLY A 135 14.25 16.65 4.56
N ASP A 136 14.25 15.53 3.83
CA ASP A 136 13.39 15.37 2.66
C ASP A 136 11.91 15.37 3.04
N THR A 137 11.10 15.92 2.13
CA THR A 137 9.62 15.84 2.21
C THR A 137 9.11 14.99 1.06
N MET A 138 8.40 13.93 1.42
CA MET A 138 7.69 13.05 0.49
C MET A 138 6.22 13.46 0.43
N VAL A 139 5.67 13.57 -0.78
CA VAL A 139 4.24 13.77 -1.00
C VAL A 139 3.74 12.71 -1.97
N GLY A 140 2.95 11.79 -1.47
CA GLY A 140 2.30 10.75 -2.27
C GLY A 140 0.83 11.07 -2.47
N GLY A 141 0.27 10.66 -3.61
CA GLY A 141 -1.15 10.88 -3.90
C GLY A 141 -1.75 9.81 -4.80
N VAL A 142 -3.05 9.65 -4.65
CA VAL A 142 -3.91 8.83 -5.51
C VAL A 142 -5.11 9.65 -5.89
N GLU A 143 -5.48 9.66 -7.17
CA GLU A 143 -6.69 10.35 -7.64
C GLU A 143 -7.92 9.84 -6.89
N GLY A 144 -8.71 10.77 -6.38
CA GLY A 144 -9.90 10.49 -5.57
C GLY A 144 -9.63 10.23 -4.07
N LEU A 145 -8.37 10.05 -3.64
CA LEU A 145 -8.02 9.85 -2.22
C LEU A 145 -7.22 11.03 -1.61
N GLY A 146 -6.84 12.03 -2.43
CA GLY A 146 -6.03 13.13 -1.96
C GLY A 146 -4.54 12.78 -1.81
N THR A 147 -3.87 13.39 -0.84
CA THR A 147 -2.41 13.29 -0.67
C THR A 147 -2.02 12.97 0.76
N LEU A 148 -0.86 12.31 0.90
CA LEU A 148 -0.15 12.08 2.15
C LEU A 148 1.23 12.75 2.08
N SER A 149 1.54 13.59 3.07
CA SER A 149 2.84 14.26 3.18
C SER A 149 3.59 13.74 4.41
N VAL A 150 4.84 13.33 4.21
CA VAL A 150 5.73 12.83 5.26
C VAL A 150 7.08 13.51 5.15
N ARG A 151 7.61 14.01 6.28
CA ARG A 151 8.96 14.52 6.39
C ARG A 151 9.88 13.46 7.01
N ILE A 152 11.09 13.35 6.50
CA ILE A 152 12.10 12.42 7.02
C ILE A 152 12.95 13.14 8.07
N ASP A 153 12.90 12.69 9.31
CA ASP A 153 13.63 13.25 10.46
C ASP A 153 14.90 12.46 10.79
#